data_ae01f83b1b8819b7f7ef7d95d307e02d
#
_entry.id   ae01f83b1b8819b7f7ef7d95d307e02d
#
_cell.length_a   1.000
_cell.length_b   1.000
_cell.length_c   1.000
_cell.angle_alpha   90.00
_cell.angle_beta   90.00
_cell.angle_gamma   90.00
#
_symmetry.space_group_name_H-M   'P 1'
#
loop_
_entity.id
_entity.type
_entity.pdbx_description
1 polymer ?
#
loop_
_entity_poly.entity_id
_entity_poly.type
_entity_poly.pdbx_seq_one_letter_code
_entity_poly.pdbx_strand_id
1 'polypeptide(L)'
;PPYCGSTLLNEIISTSKNVSSNNYLNTREGQTLPEVKQYMFKKNRWDPENKIPWKNVKQIWMKYWDLSKDILLDKSTTNILRCKEISNHFNPLQYICLVRNPYAQCEGIIRRNNKDPFTAANFVIKCLKLQKMNLENQKNILFFTYEDLCDKTESVIKKIIKFVPEVENLNAKLEFKAHNFKSSNKMHIVN
;
A
#
# COMPACT_ATOMS: atom_id res chain seq x y z
N PRO A 1 0.22 -5.75 1.90
CA PRO A 1 -0.56 -6.20 3.08
C PRO A 1 -0.46 -5.20 4.23
N PRO A 2 -1.31 -5.31 5.26
CA PRO A 2 -1.20 -4.48 6.45
C PRO A 2 0.11 -4.77 7.20
N TYR A 3 0.59 -3.78 7.94
CA TYR A 3 1.80 -3.84 8.77
C TYR A 3 3.13 -4.09 8.05
N CYS A 4 3.16 -3.94 6.73
CA CYS A 4 4.37 -4.11 5.91
C CYS A 4 5.07 -2.78 5.54
N GLY A 5 4.67 -1.63 6.11
CA GLY A 5 5.28 -0.33 5.82
C GLY A 5 4.68 0.41 4.62
N SER A 6 3.55 -0.05 4.09
CA SER A 6 2.92 0.56 2.91
C SER A 6 2.53 2.03 3.08
N THR A 7 2.30 2.51 4.31
CA THR A 7 2.04 3.92 4.56
C THR A 7 3.32 4.75 4.37
N LEU A 8 4.47 4.29 4.87
CA LEU A 8 5.75 4.95 4.65
C LEU A 8 6.07 5.04 3.15
N LEU A 9 5.89 3.94 2.42
CA LEU A 9 6.09 3.93 0.97
C LEU A 9 5.18 4.94 0.26
N ASN A 10 3.90 4.99 0.65
CA ASN A 10 2.96 5.98 0.12
C ASN A 10 3.42 7.41 0.39
N GLU A 11 3.90 7.71 1.60
CA GLU A 11 4.42 9.04 1.93
C GLU A 11 5.63 9.40 1.07
N ILE A 12 6.59 8.49 0.90
CA ILE A 12 7.76 8.71 0.05
C ILE A 12 7.33 9.00 -1.40
N ILE A 13 6.45 8.21 -1.99
CA ILE A 13 5.99 8.39 -3.36
C ILE A 13 5.21 9.72 -3.48
N SER A 14 4.42 10.07 -2.47
CA SER A 14 3.64 11.31 -2.44
C SER A 14 4.49 12.58 -2.27
N THR A 15 5.81 12.47 -2.07
CA THR A 15 6.71 13.64 -2.12
C THR A 15 6.94 14.17 -3.54
N SER A 16 6.67 13.35 -4.56
CA SER A 16 6.73 13.81 -5.95
C SER A 16 5.57 14.76 -6.26
N LYS A 17 5.89 15.89 -6.89
CA LYS A 17 4.89 16.86 -7.36
C LYS A 17 3.96 16.32 -8.46
N ASN A 18 4.37 15.26 -9.13
CA ASN A 18 3.61 14.62 -10.22
C ASN A 18 2.64 13.54 -9.72
N VAL A 19 2.58 13.30 -8.42
CA VAL A 19 1.74 12.25 -7.81
C VAL A 19 0.55 12.86 -7.09
N SER A 20 -0.63 12.30 -7.33
CA SER A 20 -1.82 12.55 -6.51
C SER A 20 -2.22 11.27 -5.78
N SER A 21 -2.28 11.32 -4.45
CA SER A 21 -2.86 10.25 -3.63
C SER A 21 -4.36 10.48 -3.45
N ASN A 22 -5.16 9.42 -3.49
CA ASN A 22 -6.62 9.55 -3.31
C ASN A 22 -7.05 9.71 -1.84
N ASN A 23 -6.18 9.46 -0.89
CA ASN A 23 -6.48 9.63 0.53
C ASN A 23 -5.26 10.11 1.30
N TYR A 24 -5.33 11.32 1.84
CA TYR A 24 -4.28 11.95 2.66
C TYR A 24 -4.53 11.81 4.18
N LEU A 25 -5.61 11.12 4.57
CA LEU A 25 -6.00 10.98 5.97
C LEU A 25 -5.55 9.63 6.56
N ASN A 26 -5.18 9.64 7.83
CA ASN A 26 -4.92 8.44 8.65
C ASN A 26 -3.98 7.39 7.98
N THR A 27 -4.59 6.30 7.50
CA THR A 27 -3.86 5.15 6.93
C THR A 27 -3.43 5.36 5.48
N ARG A 28 -3.81 6.45 4.84
CA ARG A 28 -3.58 6.73 3.40
C ARG A 28 -4.19 5.68 2.48
N GLU A 29 -5.31 5.08 2.87
CA GLU A 29 -5.95 3.99 2.12
C GLU A 29 -7.21 4.45 1.41
N GLY A 30 -7.25 4.36 0.07
CA GLY A 30 -8.44 4.71 -0.71
C GLY A 30 -9.66 3.86 -0.37
N GLN A 31 -9.44 2.62 0.13
CA GLN A 31 -10.53 1.76 0.64
C GLN A 31 -11.24 2.33 1.88
N THR A 32 -10.66 3.32 2.57
CA THR A 32 -11.25 3.93 3.78
C THR A 32 -11.94 5.26 3.50
N LEU A 33 -11.94 5.74 2.28
CA LEU A 33 -12.73 6.90 1.88
C LEU A 33 -14.22 6.69 2.20
N PRO A 34 -14.96 7.71 2.65
CA PRO A 34 -16.32 7.56 3.16
C PRO A 34 -17.23 6.76 2.22
N GLU A 35 -17.28 7.11 0.94
CA GLU A 35 -18.16 6.48 -0.04
C GLU A 35 -17.66 5.11 -0.52
N VAL A 36 -16.32 4.86 -0.44
CA VAL A 36 -15.70 3.58 -0.83
C VAL A 36 -15.77 2.54 0.28
N LYS A 37 -15.77 3.00 1.54
CA LYS A 37 -15.73 2.14 2.72
C LYS A 37 -16.83 1.08 2.74
N GLN A 38 -18.03 1.43 2.27
CA GLN A 38 -19.16 0.50 2.16
C GLN A 38 -18.89 -0.67 1.19
N TYR A 39 -17.99 -0.52 0.23
CA TYR A 39 -17.63 -1.57 -0.75
C TYR A 39 -16.39 -2.34 -0.35
N MET A 40 -15.33 -1.63 0.08
CA MET A 40 -13.99 -2.20 0.24
C MET A 40 -13.56 -2.43 1.69
N PHE A 41 -14.19 -1.79 2.69
CA PHE A 41 -13.75 -1.85 4.09
C PHE A 41 -14.75 -2.54 5.02
N LYS A 42 -15.45 -3.56 4.50
CA LYS A 42 -16.38 -4.40 5.26
C LYS A 42 -15.66 -5.41 6.15
N LYS A 43 -16.40 -6.05 7.08
CA LYS A 43 -15.88 -7.10 7.96
C LYS A 43 -15.24 -8.26 7.16
N ASN A 44 -15.83 -8.62 6.02
CA ASN A 44 -15.34 -9.67 5.11
C ASN A 44 -14.41 -9.16 3.99
N ARG A 45 -13.77 -8.01 4.15
CA ARG A 45 -12.90 -7.40 3.10
C ARG A 45 -11.74 -8.28 2.62
N TRP A 46 -11.35 -9.27 3.44
CA TRP A 46 -10.30 -10.25 3.12
C TRP A 46 -10.82 -11.54 2.48
N ASP A 47 -12.11 -11.58 2.17
CA ASP A 47 -12.72 -12.65 1.39
C ASP A 47 -12.51 -12.37 -0.11
N PRO A 48 -11.86 -13.27 -0.87
CA PRO A 48 -11.68 -13.10 -2.31
C PRO A 48 -13.01 -13.10 -3.09
N GLU A 49 -14.04 -13.78 -2.57
CA GLU A 49 -15.36 -13.85 -3.20
C GLU A 49 -16.19 -12.56 -3.02
N ASN A 50 -15.75 -11.63 -2.18
CA ASN A 50 -16.43 -10.36 -2.00
C ASN A 50 -16.25 -9.49 -3.25
N LYS A 51 -17.29 -9.39 -4.05
CA LYS A 51 -17.31 -8.60 -5.29
C LYS A 51 -17.29 -7.10 -4.99
N ILE A 52 -16.38 -6.40 -5.65
CA ILE A 52 -16.22 -4.95 -5.55
C ILE A 52 -16.78 -4.30 -6.82
N PRO A 53 -17.68 -3.30 -6.71
CA PRO A 53 -18.18 -2.56 -7.87
C PRO A 53 -17.12 -1.56 -8.36
N TRP A 54 -16.09 -2.06 -9.03
CA TRP A 54 -14.90 -1.29 -9.43
C TRP A 54 -15.22 -0.04 -10.27
N LYS A 55 -16.28 -0.10 -11.10
CA LYS A 55 -16.71 1.08 -11.87
C LYS A 55 -17.10 2.23 -10.93
N ASN A 56 -17.86 1.93 -9.86
CA ASN A 56 -18.28 2.92 -8.87
C ASN A 56 -17.09 3.38 -8.03
N VAL A 57 -16.24 2.45 -7.57
CA VAL A 57 -15.02 2.78 -6.80
C VAL A 57 -14.12 3.70 -7.61
N LYS A 58 -13.88 3.40 -8.91
CA LYS A 58 -13.09 4.25 -9.80
C LYS A 58 -13.68 5.66 -9.91
N GLN A 59 -15.00 5.78 -10.14
CA GLN A 59 -15.66 7.08 -10.22
C GLN A 59 -15.53 7.90 -8.92
N ILE A 60 -15.55 7.23 -7.76
CA ILE A 60 -15.36 7.90 -6.48
C ILE A 60 -13.90 8.32 -6.35
N TRP A 61 -12.92 7.44 -6.58
CA TRP A 61 -11.50 7.75 -6.48
C TRP A 61 -11.09 8.91 -7.38
N MET A 62 -11.67 9.01 -8.61
CA MET A 62 -11.44 10.14 -9.54
C MET A 62 -11.85 11.49 -8.97
N LYS A 63 -12.75 11.56 -7.97
CA LYS A 63 -13.12 12.81 -7.28
C LYS A 63 -12.10 13.22 -6.22
N TYR A 64 -11.32 12.28 -5.72
CA TYR A 64 -10.33 12.50 -4.67
C TYR A 64 -8.91 12.71 -5.22
N TRP A 65 -8.63 12.25 -6.42
CA TRP A 65 -7.37 12.51 -7.11
C TRP A 65 -7.38 13.90 -7.77
N ASP A 66 -6.24 14.56 -7.72
CA ASP A 66 -5.95 15.69 -8.60
C ASP A 66 -5.59 15.15 -9.99
N LEU A 67 -6.53 15.23 -10.92
CA LEU A 67 -6.41 14.67 -12.27
C LEU A 67 -5.46 15.47 -13.17
N SER A 68 -4.90 16.58 -12.70
CA SER A 68 -3.83 17.30 -13.40
C SER A 68 -2.45 16.67 -13.20
N LYS A 69 -2.34 15.65 -12.31
CA LYS A 69 -1.09 14.93 -12.03
C LYS A 69 -0.93 13.73 -12.96
N ASP A 70 0.32 13.43 -13.30
CA ASP A 70 0.67 12.31 -14.18
C ASP A 70 0.38 10.95 -13.53
N ILE A 71 0.52 10.86 -12.19
CA ILE A 71 0.38 9.62 -11.43
C ILE A 71 -0.76 9.74 -10.41
N LEU A 72 -1.70 8.80 -10.51
CA LEU A 72 -2.81 8.65 -9.57
C LEU A 72 -2.53 7.46 -8.65
N LEU A 73 -2.14 7.75 -7.41
CA LEU A 73 -1.70 6.74 -6.44
C LEU A 73 -2.86 6.27 -5.55
N ASP A 74 -3.09 4.96 -5.47
CA ASP A 74 -3.88 4.34 -4.41
C ASP A 74 -3.05 3.38 -3.57
N LYS A 75 -3.22 3.47 -2.27
CA LYS A 75 -2.65 2.54 -1.31
C LYS A 75 -3.77 1.91 -0.49
N SER A 76 -4.32 0.79 -0.97
CA SER A 76 -5.33 0.00 -0.27
C SER A 76 -4.80 -1.40 -0.01
N THR A 77 -4.71 -1.79 1.26
CA THR A 77 -4.06 -3.04 1.65
C THR A 77 -4.75 -4.29 1.11
N THR A 78 -6.06 -4.23 0.84
CA THR A 78 -6.82 -5.33 0.26
C THR A 78 -6.65 -5.51 -1.25
N ASN A 79 -5.97 -4.57 -1.93
CA ASN A 79 -5.72 -4.68 -3.37
C ASN A 79 -4.92 -5.93 -3.75
N ILE A 80 -4.14 -6.51 -2.82
CA ILE A 80 -3.43 -7.78 -3.04
C ILE A 80 -4.35 -8.95 -3.42
N LEU A 81 -5.63 -8.89 -3.04
CA LEU A 81 -6.63 -9.90 -3.40
C LEU A 81 -7.16 -9.72 -4.82
N ARG A 82 -7.00 -8.53 -5.42
CA ARG A 82 -7.82 -8.07 -6.55
C ARG A 82 -7.02 -7.47 -7.70
N CYS A 83 -5.72 -7.73 -7.76
CA CYS A 83 -4.88 -7.16 -8.82
C CYS A 83 -5.46 -7.42 -10.23
N LYS A 84 -5.92 -8.65 -10.50
CA LYS A 84 -6.55 -9.00 -11.78
C LYS A 84 -7.82 -8.18 -12.08
N GLU A 85 -8.68 -7.99 -11.07
CA GLU A 85 -9.91 -7.21 -11.22
C GLU A 85 -9.59 -5.73 -11.47
N ILE A 86 -8.64 -5.17 -10.68
CA ILE A 86 -8.22 -3.78 -10.80
C ILE A 86 -7.65 -3.51 -12.20
N SER A 87 -6.84 -4.43 -12.74
CA SER A 87 -6.26 -4.30 -14.09
C SER A 87 -7.31 -4.20 -15.20
N ASN A 88 -8.52 -4.71 -14.99
CA ASN A 88 -9.62 -4.58 -15.95
C ASN A 88 -10.27 -3.19 -15.97
N HIS A 89 -10.01 -2.37 -14.94
CA HIS A 89 -10.67 -1.06 -14.76
C HIS A 89 -9.71 0.13 -14.85
N PHE A 90 -8.41 -0.11 -14.66
CA PHE A 90 -7.38 0.93 -14.69
C PHE A 90 -6.30 0.56 -15.71
N ASN A 91 -6.07 1.45 -16.67
CA ASN A 91 -5.07 1.29 -17.71
C ASN A 91 -4.58 2.67 -18.18
N PRO A 92 -3.28 2.97 -18.19
CA PRO A 92 -2.19 2.08 -17.71
C PRO A 92 -2.24 1.86 -16.20
N LEU A 93 -1.64 0.76 -15.74
CA LEU A 93 -1.58 0.41 -14.33
C LEU A 93 -0.24 -0.23 -14.00
N GLN A 94 0.35 0.20 -12.89
CA GLN A 94 1.58 -0.34 -12.33
C GLN A 94 1.36 -0.70 -10.87
N TYR A 95 2.00 -1.76 -10.41
CA TYR A 95 1.92 -2.21 -9.03
C TYR A 95 3.27 -2.10 -8.35
N ILE A 96 3.26 -1.70 -7.07
CA ILE A 96 4.41 -1.85 -6.20
C ILE A 96 4.04 -2.86 -5.11
N CYS A 97 4.76 -3.97 -5.09
CA CYS A 97 4.60 -5.05 -4.12
C CYS A 97 5.64 -4.91 -3.01
N LEU A 98 5.17 -4.60 -1.81
CA LEU A 98 6.01 -4.47 -0.62
C LEU A 98 5.73 -5.63 0.34
N VAL A 99 6.77 -6.38 0.70
CA VAL A 99 6.73 -7.40 1.75
C VAL A 99 7.60 -6.98 2.94
N ARG A 100 7.40 -7.60 4.07
CA ARG A 100 8.18 -7.38 5.29
C ARG A 100 8.51 -8.73 5.92
N ASN A 101 9.57 -8.77 6.72
CA ASN A 101 9.86 -9.92 7.57
C ASN A 101 8.56 -10.44 8.23
N PRO A 102 8.19 -11.70 8.01
CA PRO A 102 6.91 -12.25 8.46
C PRO A 102 6.74 -12.22 9.98
N TYR A 103 7.82 -12.39 10.75
CA TYR A 103 7.77 -12.30 12.22
C TYR A 103 7.45 -10.89 12.69
N ALA A 104 8.08 -9.86 12.08
CA ALA A 104 7.81 -8.46 12.39
C ALA A 104 6.38 -8.06 11.97
N GLN A 105 5.86 -8.63 10.89
CA GLN A 105 4.48 -8.42 10.48
C GLN A 105 3.48 -9.08 11.44
N CYS A 106 3.75 -10.32 11.88
CA CYS A 106 2.96 -11.03 12.89
C CYS A 106 2.94 -10.26 14.21
N GLU A 107 4.08 -9.79 14.69
CA GLU A 107 4.17 -8.96 15.91
C GLU A 107 3.25 -7.73 15.81
N GLY A 108 3.32 -7.02 14.69
CA GLY A 108 2.46 -5.85 14.45
C GLY A 108 0.96 -6.18 14.49
N ILE A 109 0.55 -7.34 13.99
CA ILE A 109 -0.84 -7.82 14.03
C ILE A 109 -1.25 -8.17 15.45
N ILE A 110 -0.43 -8.94 16.17
CA ILE A 110 -0.69 -9.36 17.55
C ILE A 110 -0.87 -8.13 18.43
N ARG A 111 0.12 -7.23 18.42
CA ARG A 111 0.16 -6.04 19.27
C ARG A 111 -0.99 -5.06 19.02
N ARG A 112 -1.40 -4.88 17.74
CA ARG A 112 -2.41 -3.87 17.39
C ARG A 112 -3.83 -4.38 17.40
N ASN A 113 -4.03 -5.64 17.04
CA ASN A 113 -5.37 -6.22 16.87
C ASN A 113 -5.71 -7.19 17.98
N ASN A 114 -4.82 -7.36 18.98
CA ASN A 114 -4.97 -8.31 20.09
C ASN A 114 -5.33 -9.72 19.56
N LYS A 115 -4.60 -10.17 18.52
CA LYS A 115 -4.77 -11.49 17.92
C LYS A 115 -3.78 -12.47 18.53
N ASP A 116 -4.18 -13.74 18.62
CA ASP A 116 -3.26 -14.80 18.97
C ASP A 116 -2.21 -15.03 17.87
N PRO A 117 -1.03 -15.60 18.20
CA PRO A 117 0.06 -15.81 17.25
C PRO A 117 -0.31 -16.68 16.05
N PHE A 118 -1.13 -17.71 16.26
CA PHE A 118 -1.53 -18.63 15.20
C PHE A 118 -2.41 -17.93 14.14
N THR A 119 -3.40 -17.16 14.59
CA THR A 119 -4.25 -16.34 13.72
C THR A 119 -3.41 -15.31 12.94
N ALA A 120 -2.44 -14.66 13.60
CA ALA A 120 -1.55 -13.69 12.95
C ALA A 120 -0.68 -14.36 11.88
N ALA A 121 -0.06 -15.50 12.19
CA ALA A 121 0.77 -16.27 11.27
C ALA A 121 0.00 -16.73 10.02
N ASN A 122 -1.18 -17.32 10.22
CA ASN A 122 -2.04 -17.76 9.10
C ASN A 122 -2.43 -16.60 8.18
N PHE A 123 -2.73 -15.45 8.74
CA PHE A 123 -3.04 -14.26 7.96
C PHE A 123 -1.81 -13.76 7.16
N VAL A 124 -0.62 -13.72 7.76
CA VAL A 124 0.61 -13.34 7.08
C VAL A 124 0.94 -14.32 5.96
N ILE A 125 0.85 -15.63 6.20
CA ILE A 125 1.05 -16.68 5.19
C ILE A 125 0.08 -16.48 4.01
N LYS A 126 -1.21 -16.22 4.29
CA LYS A 126 -2.20 -15.90 3.24
C LYS A 126 -1.76 -14.70 2.41
N CYS A 127 -1.33 -13.62 3.05
CA CYS A 127 -0.86 -12.42 2.36
C CYS A 127 0.37 -12.69 1.48
N LEU A 128 1.35 -13.44 1.99
CA LEU A 128 2.57 -13.79 1.24
C LEU A 128 2.27 -14.67 0.02
N LYS A 129 1.36 -15.65 0.16
CA LYS A 129 0.91 -16.48 -0.96
C LYS A 129 0.23 -15.64 -2.05
N LEU A 130 -0.63 -14.69 -1.66
CA LEU A 130 -1.27 -13.76 -2.60
C LEU A 130 -0.25 -12.85 -3.30
N GLN A 131 0.72 -12.32 -2.56
CA GLN A 131 1.78 -11.49 -3.15
C GLN A 131 2.64 -12.28 -4.14
N LYS A 132 3.03 -13.53 -3.80
CA LYS A 132 3.74 -14.41 -4.72
C LYS A 132 2.94 -14.64 -5.99
N MET A 133 1.66 -15.00 -5.87
CA MET A 133 0.76 -15.18 -7.00
C MET A 133 0.65 -13.91 -7.88
N ASN A 134 0.57 -12.73 -7.26
CA ASN A 134 0.54 -11.46 -8.01
C ASN A 134 1.86 -11.21 -8.76
N LEU A 135 3.02 -11.49 -8.14
CA LEU A 135 4.32 -11.37 -8.80
C LEU A 135 4.46 -12.29 -10.01
N GLU A 136 3.88 -13.48 -9.95
CA GLU A 136 3.89 -14.45 -11.05
C GLU A 136 2.93 -14.07 -12.20
N ASN A 137 1.81 -13.40 -11.88
CA ASN A 137 0.73 -13.16 -12.84
C ASN A 137 0.61 -11.72 -13.35
N GLN A 138 1.25 -10.72 -12.69
CA GLN A 138 1.23 -9.33 -13.12
C GLN A 138 2.54 -8.97 -13.83
N LYS A 139 2.42 -8.39 -15.04
CA LYS A 139 3.61 -7.99 -15.83
C LYS A 139 4.23 -6.67 -15.32
N ASN A 140 3.40 -5.75 -14.87
CA ASN A 140 3.81 -4.39 -14.46
C ASN A 140 3.84 -4.30 -12.93
N ILE A 141 4.75 -5.04 -12.29
CA ILE A 141 4.89 -5.08 -10.85
C ILE A 141 6.36 -4.94 -10.42
N LEU A 142 6.64 -3.95 -9.60
CA LEU A 142 7.93 -3.76 -8.94
C LEU A 142 7.88 -4.38 -7.54
N PHE A 143 8.90 -5.15 -7.20
CA PHE A 143 9.01 -5.81 -5.90
C PHE A 143 10.24 -5.36 -5.13
N PHE A 144 10.10 -5.13 -3.82
CA PHE A 144 11.17 -5.00 -2.84
C PHE A 144 10.64 -5.24 -1.42
N THR A 145 11.55 -5.34 -0.46
CA THR A 145 11.21 -5.57 0.95
C THR A 145 11.12 -4.25 1.72
N TYR A 146 10.41 -4.26 2.83
CA TYR A 146 10.38 -3.13 3.78
C TYR A 146 11.78 -2.86 4.34
N GLU A 147 12.55 -3.91 4.59
CA GLU A 147 13.92 -3.83 5.08
C GLU A 147 14.82 -3.14 4.05
N ASP A 148 14.72 -3.48 2.76
CA ASP A 148 15.44 -2.73 1.71
C ASP A 148 15.00 -1.26 1.64
N LEU A 149 13.70 -0.99 1.82
CA LEU A 149 13.19 0.40 1.84
C LEU A 149 13.80 1.20 2.99
N CYS A 150 14.01 0.60 4.17
CA CYS A 150 14.61 1.25 5.33
C CYS A 150 16.13 1.35 5.24
N ASP A 151 16.81 0.25 4.86
CA ASP A 151 18.26 0.15 4.94
C ASP A 151 18.95 0.69 3.66
N LYS A 152 18.24 0.70 2.52
CA LYS A 152 18.76 1.07 1.20
C LYS A 152 17.82 2.02 0.47
N THR A 153 17.24 2.99 1.18
CA THR A 153 16.18 3.88 0.70
C THR A 153 16.48 4.51 -0.66
N GLU A 154 17.67 5.06 -0.84
CA GLU A 154 18.08 5.67 -2.12
C GLU A 154 18.08 4.68 -3.28
N SER A 155 18.54 3.45 -3.04
CA SER A 155 18.55 2.38 -4.04
C SER A 155 17.12 1.99 -4.44
N VAL A 156 16.21 1.88 -3.46
CA VAL A 156 14.80 1.58 -3.70
C VAL A 156 14.13 2.72 -4.47
N ILE A 157 14.40 3.98 -4.11
CA ILE A 157 13.89 5.15 -4.83
C ILE A 157 14.34 5.13 -6.29
N LYS A 158 15.61 4.83 -6.58
CA LYS A 158 16.10 4.69 -7.97
C LYS A 158 15.35 3.60 -8.74
N LYS A 159 15.01 2.46 -8.09
CA LYS A 159 14.20 1.41 -8.69
C LYS A 159 12.77 1.88 -8.98
N ILE A 160 12.16 2.64 -8.06
CA ILE A 160 10.81 3.21 -8.24
C ILE A 160 10.80 4.17 -9.44
N ILE A 161 11.73 5.13 -9.50
CA ILE A 161 11.83 6.11 -10.59
C ILE A 161 12.10 5.39 -11.93
N LYS A 162 12.95 4.35 -11.95
CA LYS A 162 13.18 3.56 -13.17
C LYS A 162 11.92 2.82 -13.64
N PHE A 163 11.09 2.38 -12.70
CA PHE A 163 9.85 1.63 -12.97
C PHE A 163 8.69 2.54 -13.36
N VAL A 164 8.60 3.73 -12.76
CA VAL A 164 7.60 4.77 -13.02
C VAL A 164 8.35 6.09 -13.25
N PRO A 165 8.81 6.37 -14.49
CA PRO A 165 9.65 7.52 -14.76
C PRO A 165 9.00 8.87 -14.46
N GLU A 166 7.67 8.95 -14.47
CA GLU A 166 6.89 10.15 -14.16
C GLU A 166 6.98 10.54 -12.66
N VAL A 167 7.35 9.58 -11.81
CA VAL A 167 7.61 9.82 -10.39
C VAL A 167 9.05 10.29 -10.23
N GLU A 168 9.24 11.54 -9.87
CA GLU A 168 10.56 12.17 -9.74
C GLU A 168 10.73 12.88 -8.39
N ASN A 169 11.98 13.19 -8.03
CA ASN A 169 12.32 14.00 -6.85
C ASN A 169 11.76 13.46 -5.53
N LEU A 170 11.80 12.13 -5.35
CA LEU A 170 11.37 11.49 -4.12
C LEU A 170 12.32 11.83 -2.97
N ASN A 171 11.74 12.16 -1.80
CA ASN A 171 12.52 12.48 -0.61
C ASN A 171 12.95 11.19 0.12
N ALA A 172 14.23 10.83 -0.01
CA ALA A 172 14.82 9.68 0.70
C ALA A 172 14.97 9.89 2.22
N LYS A 173 14.97 11.15 2.66
CA LYS A 173 15.15 11.53 4.07
C LYS A 173 13.85 12.00 4.71
N LEU A 174 12.73 11.41 4.29
CA LEU A 174 11.42 11.78 4.81
C LEU A 174 11.31 11.43 6.30
N GLU A 175 11.11 12.43 7.12
CA GLU A 175 10.71 12.20 8.52
C GLU A 175 9.24 11.76 8.57
N PHE A 176 9.01 10.57 9.10
CA PHE A 176 7.69 9.96 9.15
C PHE A 176 7.30 9.62 10.58
N LYS A 177 6.15 10.16 11.04
CA LYS A 177 5.57 9.79 12.33
C LYS A 177 4.77 8.51 12.20
N ALA A 178 5.27 7.41 12.73
CA ALA A 178 4.53 6.16 12.77
C ALA A 178 3.28 6.31 13.66
N HIS A 179 2.11 6.19 13.06
CA HIS A 179 0.82 6.50 13.70
C HIS A 179 0.31 5.48 14.71
N ASN A 180 1.17 4.75 15.38
CA ASN A 180 0.71 3.80 16.39
C ASN A 180 1.67 3.63 17.59
N PHE A 181 2.60 4.53 17.76
CA PHE A 181 3.35 4.61 19.00
C PHE A 181 2.66 5.61 19.93
N LYS A 182 1.86 5.11 20.86
CA LYS A 182 1.17 5.93 21.87
C LYS A 182 2.12 6.73 22.77
N SER A 183 3.39 6.35 22.83
CA SER A 183 4.38 6.88 23.79
C SER A 183 5.49 7.72 23.17
N SER A 184 5.61 7.86 21.85
CA SER A 184 6.68 8.66 21.28
C SER A 184 6.16 9.72 20.32
N ASN A 185 6.35 10.98 20.68
CA ASN A 185 6.34 12.11 19.77
C ASN A 185 7.54 12.08 18.80
N LYS A 186 8.31 10.99 18.76
CA LYS A 186 9.50 10.87 17.92
C LYS A 186 9.09 10.48 16.50
N MET A 187 9.51 11.28 15.55
CA MET A 187 9.53 10.91 14.15
C MET A 187 10.53 9.78 13.95
N HIS A 188 10.18 8.79 13.14
CA HIS A 188 11.17 7.83 12.66
C HIS A 188 11.77 8.40 11.38
N ILE A 189 13.04 8.68 11.45
CA ILE A 189 13.86 9.01 10.28
C ILE A 189 14.11 7.68 9.57
N VAL A 190 13.77 7.61 8.30
CA VAL A 190 14.20 6.52 7.43
C VAL A 190 15.60 6.92 6.96
N ASN A 191 16.60 6.31 7.56
CA ASN A 191 18.01 6.47 7.15
C ASN A 191 18.32 5.53 6.00
#